data_7c8a1f1ffde5724ed45de496803b254d
#
_entry.id   7c8a1f1ffde5724ed45de496803b254d
#
_cell.length_a   1.000
_cell.length_b   1.000
_cell.length_c   1.000
_cell.angle_alpha   90.00
_cell.angle_beta   90.00
_cell.angle_gamma   90.00
#
_symmetry.space_group_name_H-M   'P 1'
#
loop_
_entity.id
_entity.type
_entity.pdbx_description
1 polymer ?
#
loop_
_entity_poly.entity_id
_entity_poly.type
_entity_poly.pdbx_seq_one_letter_code
_entity_poly.pdbx_strand_id
1 'polypeptide(L)'
;MTVIYPSPIFGPVHSRRLGVSLGINLLPADGKVCTFDCIYCECGFNADHRPKQPLPTREEVRSALEARLWDMQQNGPTPDVLTFAGNGEPTAHPRFPEIIEDTLALRDKYFPNAKVSVLSNSTFIHRPAVFEALNKIDNNILKLDTVDEEYVRVLDRPTGHYSIREIIEGMKAFKGNCIIQTMFLKGSYKGQDMDNTSDKFVLPWLEAVKEIAPRQVMIYTIDRETPDHDLQKATREELDCIAERIRETGIPVSVSY
;
A
#
# COMPACT_ATOMS: atom_id res chain seq x y z
N MET A 1 -11.04 -15.80 -5.63
CA MET A 1 -9.74 -16.29 -6.20
C MET A 1 -8.71 -15.21 -5.99
N THR A 2 -7.61 -15.51 -5.32
CA THR A 2 -6.50 -14.57 -5.11
C THR A 2 -5.81 -14.21 -6.43
N VAL A 3 -5.24 -13.00 -6.51
CA VAL A 3 -4.69 -12.45 -7.75
C VAL A 3 -3.17 -12.32 -7.62
N ILE A 4 -2.43 -12.90 -8.57
CA ILE A 4 -1.00 -12.63 -8.77
C ILE A 4 -0.87 -11.74 -10.00
N TYR A 5 -0.30 -10.56 -9.82
CA TYR A 5 -0.16 -9.56 -10.87
C TYR A 5 1.06 -9.84 -11.75
N PRO A 6 0.99 -9.52 -13.05
CA PRO A 6 2.18 -9.51 -13.91
C PRO A 6 3.29 -8.63 -13.33
N SER A 7 4.53 -8.97 -13.65
CA SER A 7 5.73 -8.22 -13.28
C SER A 7 6.60 -8.03 -14.53
N PRO A 8 7.31 -6.90 -14.69
CA PRO A 8 7.38 -5.78 -13.76
C PRO A 8 6.27 -4.74 -13.92
N ILE A 9 5.47 -4.77 -14.99
CA ILE A 9 4.43 -3.79 -15.30
C ILE A 9 3.08 -4.48 -15.51
N PHE A 10 2.00 -3.90 -14.98
CA PHE A 10 0.64 -4.38 -15.19
C PHE A 10 -0.36 -3.25 -15.34
N GLY A 11 -1.49 -3.55 -15.94
CA GLY A 11 -2.53 -2.56 -16.23
C GLY A 11 -2.31 -1.81 -17.54
N PRO A 12 -2.81 -0.55 -17.69
CA PRO A 12 -3.40 0.27 -16.63
C PRO A 12 -4.71 -0.32 -16.07
N VAL A 13 -4.96 -0.03 -14.80
CA VAL A 13 -6.20 -0.38 -14.12
C VAL A 13 -6.92 0.90 -13.66
N HIS A 14 -8.25 0.85 -13.58
CA HIS A 14 -9.00 1.97 -13.01
C HIS A 14 -9.05 1.81 -11.48
N SER A 15 -8.26 2.63 -10.79
CA SER A 15 -8.22 2.65 -9.33
C SER A 15 -9.32 3.55 -8.77
N ARG A 16 -10.13 3.05 -7.83
CA ARG A 16 -11.14 3.86 -7.13
C ARG A 16 -10.55 5.06 -6.38
N ARG A 17 -9.26 4.96 -6.00
CA ARG A 17 -8.55 5.97 -5.18
C ARG A 17 -7.63 6.87 -5.98
N LEU A 18 -7.10 6.40 -7.09
CA LEU A 18 -5.98 7.03 -7.78
C LEU A 18 -6.22 7.29 -9.27
N GLY A 19 -7.42 6.97 -9.80
CA GLY A 19 -7.73 7.14 -11.22
C GLY A 19 -7.13 6.06 -12.12
N VAL A 20 -6.71 6.44 -13.34
CA VAL A 20 -6.03 5.53 -14.29
C VAL A 20 -4.62 5.25 -13.79
N SER A 21 -4.41 4.05 -13.27
CA SER A 21 -3.16 3.64 -12.59
C SER A 21 -2.39 2.63 -13.43
N LEU A 22 -1.15 2.96 -13.78
CA LEU A 22 -0.20 1.99 -14.30
C LEU A 22 0.55 1.35 -13.14
N GLY A 23 0.41 0.04 -12.98
CA GLY A 23 1.02 -0.72 -11.89
C GLY A 23 2.48 -1.08 -12.17
N ILE A 24 3.32 -0.92 -11.16
CA ILE A 24 4.73 -1.35 -11.14
C ILE A 24 4.88 -2.39 -10.04
N ASN A 25 5.12 -3.63 -10.43
CA ASN A 25 5.28 -4.77 -9.53
C ASN A 25 6.76 -5.18 -9.50
N LEU A 26 7.45 -4.89 -8.39
CA LEU A 26 8.86 -5.20 -8.19
C LEU A 26 9.12 -6.63 -7.69
N LEU A 27 8.06 -7.45 -7.63
CA LEU A 27 8.11 -8.79 -7.09
C LEU A 27 7.87 -9.82 -8.19
N PRO A 28 8.17 -11.12 -7.96
CA PRO A 28 8.05 -12.13 -9.00
C PRO A 28 6.65 -12.20 -9.62
N ALA A 29 6.59 -12.52 -10.92
CA ALA A 29 5.32 -12.64 -11.65
C ALA A 29 4.54 -13.92 -11.30
N ASP A 30 5.16 -14.88 -10.63
CA ASP A 30 4.59 -16.19 -10.31
C ASP A 30 4.35 -16.41 -8.80
N GLY A 31 4.50 -15.37 -7.98
CA GLY A 31 4.30 -15.54 -6.55
C GLY A 31 4.37 -14.26 -5.73
N LYS A 32 4.17 -14.41 -4.42
CA LYS A 32 4.13 -13.33 -3.46
C LYS A 32 5.40 -13.27 -2.62
N VAL A 33 5.98 -12.08 -2.47
CA VAL A 33 7.10 -11.78 -1.56
C VAL A 33 6.72 -10.58 -0.71
N CYS A 34 6.30 -10.81 0.52
CA CYS A 34 5.89 -9.76 1.42
C CYS A 34 6.43 -9.99 2.83
N THR A 35 6.75 -8.90 3.52
CA THR A 35 7.09 -8.91 4.95
C THR A 35 5.85 -9.00 5.84
N PHE A 36 4.66 -8.88 5.26
CA PHE A 36 3.37 -9.15 5.88
C PHE A 36 2.70 -10.35 5.21
N ASP A 37 1.76 -10.95 5.94
CA ASP A 37 0.93 -12.06 5.47
C ASP A 37 -0.54 -11.82 5.81
N CYS A 38 -1.02 -10.60 5.49
CA CYS A 38 -2.33 -10.09 5.91
C CYS A 38 -3.47 -11.05 5.52
N ILE A 39 -4.40 -11.27 6.45
CA ILE A 39 -5.55 -12.19 6.24
C ILE A 39 -6.54 -11.69 5.17
N TYR A 40 -6.47 -10.42 4.79
CA TYR A 40 -7.32 -9.79 3.77
C TYR A 40 -6.59 -9.51 2.44
N CYS A 41 -5.35 -10.00 2.27
CA CYS A 41 -4.54 -9.68 1.10
C CYS A 41 -5.12 -10.31 -0.17
N GLU A 42 -5.46 -9.50 -1.18
CA GLU A 42 -5.95 -10.01 -2.47
C GLU A 42 -4.96 -10.94 -3.20
N CYS A 43 -3.66 -10.85 -2.86
CA CYS A 43 -2.63 -11.75 -3.39
C CYS A 43 -2.52 -13.08 -2.63
N GLY A 44 -3.39 -13.35 -1.65
CA GLY A 44 -3.32 -14.59 -0.86
C GLY A 44 -2.24 -14.58 0.20
N PHE A 45 -2.00 -15.73 0.81
CA PHE A 45 -0.91 -15.90 1.77
C PHE A 45 0.43 -16.16 1.08
N ASN A 46 1.53 -15.78 1.76
CA ASN A 46 2.89 -16.03 1.26
C ASN A 46 3.16 -17.53 0.99
N ALA A 47 2.55 -18.42 1.79
CA ALA A 47 2.73 -19.87 1.65
C ALA A 47 2.06 -20.44 0.40
N ASP A 48 0.95 -19.83 -0.05
CA ASP A 48 0.14 -20.32 -1.17
C ASP A 48 0.77 -20.00 -2.53
N HIS A 49 1.58 -18.94 -2.57
CA HIS A 49 2.16 -18.39 -3.80
C HIS A 49 3.68 -18.18 -3.67
N ARG A 50 4.41 -19.24 -3.31
CA ARG A 50 5.88 -19.18 -3.25
C ARG A 50 6.46 -19.04 -4.65
N PRO A 51 7.17 -17.94 -4.96
CA PRO A 51 7.72 -17.73 -6.28
C PRO A 51 8.88 -18.68 -6.59
N LYS A 52 9.02 -19.00 -7.86
CA LYS A 52 10.16 -19.71 -8.43
C LYS A 52 11.00 -18.78 -9.32
N GLN A 53 10.41 -17.69 -9.79
CA GLN A 53 11.10 -16.67 -10.57
C GLN A 53 11.85 -15.70 -9.67
N PRO A 54 12.98 -15.12 -10.13
CA PRO A 54 13.67 -14.07 -9.40
C PRO A 54 12.85 -12.75 -9.38
N LEU A 55 13.30 -11.82 -8.56
CA LEU A 55 12.86 -10.42 -8.65
C LEU A 55 13.27 -9.84 -10.01
N PRO A 56 12.45 -8.97 -10.64
CA PRO A 56 12.87 -8.26 -11.84
C PRO A 56 14.09 -7.39 -11.53
N THR A 57 15.04 -7.33 -12.45
CA THR A 57 16.18 -6.43 -12.34
C THR A 57 15.76 -4.97 -12.55
N ARG A 58 16.60 -4.01 -12.11
CA ARG A 58 16.38 -2.58 -12.39
C ARG A 58 16.21 -2.30 -13.87
N GLU A 59 17.04 -2.93 -14.70
CA GLU A 59 17.06 -2.78 -16.14
C GLU A 59 15.80 -3.31 -16.81
N GLU A 60 15.28 -4.45 -16.33
CA GLU A 60 14.00 -5.01 -16.79
C GLU A 60 12.83 -4.10 -16.43
N VAL A 61 12.78 -3.61 -15.18
CA VAL A 61 11.73 -2.66 -14.76
C VAL A 61 11.79 -1.39 -15.60
N ARG A 62 12.97 -0.79 -15.76
CA ARG A 62 13.15 0.44 -16.54
C ARG A 62 12.70 0.26 -17.99
N SER A 63 13.18 -0.80 -18.65
CA SER A 63 12.88 -1.05 -20.06
C SER A 63 11.39 -1.32 -20.28
N ALA A 64 10.77 -2.14 -19.42
CA ALA A 64 9.36 -2.45 -19.52
C ALA A 64 8.49 -1.21 -19.24
N LEU A 65 8.87 -0.40 -18.25
CA LEU A 65 8.17 0.85 -17.93
C LEU A 65 8.27 1.84 -19.10
N GLU A 66 9.46 2.05 -19.65
CA GLU A 66 9.66 2.96 -20.79
C GLU A 66 8.84 2.53 -22.00
N ALA A 67 8.89 1.25 -22.35
CA ALA A 67 8.10 0.70 -23.48
C ALA A 67 6.60 0.91 -23.27
N ARG A 68 6.10 0.69 -22.03
CA ARG A 68 4.69 0.84 -21.73
C ARG A 68 4.25 2.32 -21.73
N LEU A 69 5.05 3.22 -21.19
CA LEU A 69 4.76 4.66 -21.22
C LEU A 69 4.76 5.20 -22.65
N TRP A 70 5.70 4.75 -23.48
CA TRP A 70 5.71 5.12 -24.90
C TRP A 70 4.43 4.64 -25.61
N ASP A 71 4.03 3.38 -25.41
CA ASP A 71 2.79 2.83 -25.98
C ASP A 71 1.57 3.62 -25.52
N MET A 72 1.46 3.94 -24.22
CA MET A 72 0.36 4.72 -23.67
C MET A 72 0.34 6.16 -24.24
N GLN A 73 1.49 6.74 -24.55
CA GLN A 73 1.56 8.06 -25.15
C GLN A 73 1.02 8.05 -26.60
N GLN A 74 1.21 6.94 -27.34
CA GLN A 74 0.71 6.78 -28.72
C GLN A 74 -0.77 6.38 -28.76
N ASN A 75 -1.16 5.46 -27.89
CA ASN A 75 -2.42 4.71 -28.00
C ASN A 75 -3.38 4.95 -26.82
N GLY A 76 -2.92 5.64 -25.75
CA GLY A 76 -3.68 5.87 -24.53
C GLY A 76 -3.89 4.60 -23.66
N PRO A 77 -4.61 4.70 -22.57
CA PRO A 77 -5.05 5.94 -21.93
C PRO A 77 -3.90 6.69 -21.25
N THR A 78 -4.07 7.99 -21.01
CA THR A 78 -3.13 8.78 -20.20
C THR A 78 -3.20 8.32 -18.74
N PRO A 79 -2.08 7.97 -18.09
CA PRO A 79 -2.09 7.59 -16.69
C PRO A 79 -2.23 8.83 -15.78
N ASP A 80 -3.06 8.72 -14.75
CA ASP A 80 -3.09 9.69 -13.66
C ASP A 80 -1.95 9.42 -12.67
N VAL A 81 -1.57 8.13 -12.56
CA VAL A 81 -0.58 7.69 -11.58
C VAL A 81 0.20 6.46 -12.03
N LEU A 82 1.47 6.40 -11.65
CA LEU A 82 2.33 5.21 -11.67
C LEU A 82 2.40 4.67 -10.25
N THR A 83 1.92 3.45 -10.02
CA THR A 83 1.74 2.93 -8.65
C THR A 83 2.60 1.71 -8.41
N PHE A 84 3.53 1.81 -7.48
CA PHE A 84 4.26 0.65 -6.96
C PHE A 84 3.34 -0.15 -6.04
N ALA A 85 2.92 -1.31 -6.51
CA ALA A 85 2.03 -2.25 -5.85
C ALA A 85 2.16 -3.65 -6.50
N GLY A 86 1.40 -4.62 -6.05
CA GLY A 86 1.33 -5.95 -6.66
C GLY A 86 1.61 -7.06 -5.66
N ASN A 87 2.53 -7.96 -5.96
CA ASN A 87 2.70 -9.24 -5.28
C ASN A 87 3.50 -9.16 -3.96
N GLY A 88 3.28 -8.12 -3.15
CA GLY A 88 3.89 -7.98 -1.82
C GLY A 88 4.43 -6.58 -1.53
N GLU A 89 5.59 -6.47 -0.85
CA GLU A 89 6.15 -5.20 -0.37
C GLU A 89 7.19 -4.63 -1.34
N PRO A 90 6.90 -3.52 -2.05
CA PRO A 90 7.82 -2.98 -3.06
C PRO A 90 9.15 -2.47 -2.47
N THR A 91 9.15 -1.95 -1.23
CA THR A 91 10.37 -1.45 -0.58
C THR A 91 11.33 -2.55 -0.14
N ALA A 92 10.91 -3.83 -0.25
CA ALA A 92 11.78 -4.99 -0.06
C ALA A 92 12.76 -5.21 -1.21
N HIS A 93 12.48 -4.65 -2.39
CA HIS A 93 13.35 -4.82 -3.55
C HIS A 93 14.72 -4.16 -3.30
N PRO A 94 15.85 -4.87 -3.52
CA PRO A 94 17.19 -4.37 -3.17
C PRO A 94 17.60 -3.11 -3.96
N ARG A 95 17.02 -2.89 -5.12
CA ARG A 95 17.28 -1.72 -5.99
C ARG A 95 16.09 -0.75 -6.00
N PHE A 96 15.24 -0.76 -4.96
CA PHE A 96 14.06 0.09 -4.87
C PHE A 96 14.39 1.59 -5.05
N PRO A 97 15.41 2.17 -4.39
CA PRO A 97 15.73 3.59 -4.53
C PRO A 97 16.07 3.99 -5.96
N GLU A 98 16.90 3.20 -6.65
CA GLU A 98 17.33 3.49 -8.02
C GLU A 98 16.18 3.29 -9.03
N ILE A 99 15.28 2.36 -8.76
CA ILE A 99 14.08 2.17 -9.59
C ILE A 99 13.11 3.36 -9.42
N ILE A 100 13.00 3.93 -8.23
CA ILE A 100 12.24 5.18 -8.01
C ILE A 100 12.83 6.31 -8.85
N GLU A 101 14.16 6.48 -8.87
CA GLU A 101 14.82 7.52 -9.69
C GLU A 101 14.57 7.33 -11.20
N ASP A 102 14.69 6.10 -11.70
CA ASP A 102 14.37 5.78 -13.09
C ASP A 102 12.90 6.07 -13.41
N THR A 103 12.00 5.72 -12.49
CA THR A 103 10.55 5.94 -12.67
C THR A 103 10.20 7.42 -12.73
N LEU A 104 10.78 8.24 -11.84
CA LEU A 104 10.57 9.67 -11.85
C LEU A 104 11.08 10.30 -13.16
N ALA A 105 12.28 9.91 -13.63
CA ALA A 105 12.82 10.39 -14.89
C ALA A 105 11.94 9.99 -16.10
N LEU A 106 11.45 8.76 -16.14
CA LEU A 106 10.57 8.29 -17.20
C LEU A 106 9.18 8.97 -17.14
N ARG A 107 8.61 9.15 -15.95
CA ARG A 107 7.38 9.90 -15.73
C ARG A 107 7.51 11.32 -16.29
N ASP A 108 8.57 12.03 -15.93
CA ASP A 108 8.82 13.41 -16.37
C ASP A 108 8.98 13.50 -17.90
N LYS A 109 9.59 12.48 -18.51
CA LYS A 109 9.76 12.39 -19.97
C LYS A 109 8.42 12.18 -20.72
N TYR A 110 7.56 11.30 -20.23
CA TYR A 110 6.38 10.84 -20.98
C TYR A 110 5.07 11.46 -20.49
N PHE A 111 4.89 11.58 -19.16
CA PHE A 111 3.65 12.04 -18.52
C PHE A 111 3.96 12.91 -17.30
N PRO A 112 4.49 14.13 -17.46
CA PRO A 112 4.98 14.97 -16.36
C PRO A 112 3.91 15.33 -15.32
N ASN A 113 2.61 15.23 -15.68
CA ASN A 113 1.51 15.48 -14.77
C ASN A 113 1.05 14.25 -13.98
N ALA A 114 1.48 13.06 -14.38
CA ALA A 114 1.15 11.83 -13.66
C ALA A 114 1.86 11.79 -12.29
N LYS A 115 1.20 11.22 -11.29
CA LYS A 115 1.78 11.07 -9.96
C LYS A 115 2.55 9.77 -9.85
N VAL A 116 3.54 9.70 -8.96
CA VAL A 116 4.20 8.45 -8.55
C VAL A 116 3.75 8.12 -7.15
N SER A 117 3.21 6.91 -6.98
CA SER A 117 2.67 6.41 -5.71
C SER A 117 3.35 5.11 -5.30
N VAL A 118 3.65 4.97 -4.02
CA VAL A 118 4.12 3.70 -3.44
C VAL A 118 3.15 3.27 -2.35
N LEU A 119 2.63 2.04 -2.45
CA LEU A 119 1.86 1.39 -1.40
C LEU A 119 2.82 0.51 -0.60
N SER A 120 3.15 0.92 0.62
CA SER A 120 4.08 0.19 1.49
C SER A 120 3.43 -0.24 2.80
N ASN A 121 3.78 -1.44 3.26
CA ASN A 121 3.41 -1.91 4.59
C ASN A 121 4.27 -1.31 5.72
N SER A 122 5.13 -0.36 5.38
CA SER A 122 5.95 0.44 6.29
C SER A 122 7.12 -0.30 6.97
N THR A 123 7.32 -1.59 6.73
CA THR A 123 8.37 -2.35 7.44
C THR A 123 9.80 -1.86 7.16
N PHE A 124 10.06 -1.22 6.03
CA PHE A 124 11.41 -0.78 5.65
C PHE A 124 11.62 0.73 5.64
N ILE A 125 10.68 1.53 6.14
CA ILE A 125 10.82 3.00 6.17
C ILE A 125 11.97 3.50 7.05
N HIS A 126 12.49 2.67 7.96
CA HIS A 126 13.66 2.96 8.79
C HIS A 126 14.99 2.90 8.02
N ARG A 127 15.01 2.29 6.81
CA ARG A 127 16.23 2.21 5.98
C ARG A 127 16.47 3.56 5.29
N PRO A 128 17.63 4.22 5.48
CA PRO A 128 17.85 5.58 4.97
C PRO A 128 17.59 5.73 3.47
N ALA A 129 18.05 4.80 2.64
CA ALA A 129 17.84 4.87 1.19
C ALA A 129 16.36 4.71 0.78
N VAL A 130 15.59 3.87 1.51
CA VAL A 130 14.15 3.74 1.30
C VAL A 130 13.42 5.01 1.73
N PHE A 131 13.75 5.54 2.91
CA PHE A 131 13.20 6.79 3.42
C PHE A 131 13.41 7.95 2.45
N GLU A 132 14.63 8.12 1.94
CA GLU A 132 14.96 9.16 0.95
C GLU A 132 14.18 8.98 -0.35
N ALA A 133 14.08 7.75 -0.86
CA ALA A 133 13.31 7.45 -2.07
C ALA A 133 11.83 7.77 -1.89
N LEU A 134 11.23 7.40 -0.76
CA LEU A 134 9.83 7.69 -0.43
C LEU A 134 9.54 9.19 -0.26
N ASN A 135 10.54 9.99 0.14
CA ASN A 135 10.40 11.45 0.20
C ASN A 135 10.43 12.14 -1.18
N LYS A 136 10.93 11.48 -2.23
CA LYS A 136 11.01 12.04 -3.59
C LYS A 136 9.72 11.91 -4.40
N ILE A 137 8.83 11.00 -4.01
CA ILE A 137 7.62 10.66 -4.77
C ILE A 137 6.41 11.52 -4.35
N ASP A 138 5.39 11.54 -5.22
CA ASP A 138 4.19 12.33 -4.97
C ASP A 138 3.31 11.74 -3.86
N ASN A 139 3.12 10.43 -3.81
CA ASN A 139 2.24 9.77 -2.84
C ASN A 139 2.97 8.63 -2.12
N ASN A 140 3.59 8.97 -1.00
CA ASN A 140 4.15 8.03 -0.05
C ASN A 140 3.01 7.49 0.83
N ILE A 141 2.44 6.33 0.47
CA ILE A 141 1.25 5.74 1.11
C ILE A 141 1.71 4.62 2.03
N LEU A 142 1.58 4.84 3.32
CA LEU A 142 2.08 4.00 4.39
C LEU A 142 0.93 3.33 5.14
N LYS A 143 0.98 2.01 5.24
CA LYS A 143 -0.02 1.23 5.97
C LYS A 143 0.14 1.40 7.48
N LEU A 144 -1.00 1.67 8.15
CA LEU A 144 -1.18 1.62 9.60
C LEU A 144 -2.61 1.18 9.92
N ASP A 145 -2.87 -0.11 9.95
CA ASP A 145 -4.24 -0.64 10.12
C ASP A 145 -4.71 -0.61 11.57
N THR A 146 -3.78 -0.61 12.51
CA THR A 146 -4.06 -0.54 13.95
C THR A 146 -2.79 -0.16 14.71
N VAL A 147 -2.94 0.18 15.98
CA VAL A 147 -1.84 0.36 16.94
C VAL A 147 -1.86 -0.68 18.05
N ASP A 148 -2.71 -1.70 17.94
CA ASP A 148 -2.75 -2.86 18.84
C ASP A 148 -1.81 -3.94 18.32
N GLU A 149 -0.73 -4.24 19.06
CA GLU A 149 0.29 -5.20 18.63
C GLU A 149 -0.23 -6.64 18.51
N GLU A 150 -1.18 -7.05 19.35
CA GLU A 150 -1.77 -8.38 19.28
C GLU A 150 -2.65 -8.50 18.04
N TYR A 151 -3.42 -7.45 17.76
CA TYR A 151 -4.26 -7.39 16.57
C TYR A 151 -3.43 -7.36 15.27
N VAL A 152 -2.31 -6.62 15.21
CA VAL A 152 -1.36 -6.66 14.07
C VAL A 152 -0.87 -8.06 13.78
N ARG A 153 -0.53 -8.83 14.84
CA ARG A 153 -0.04 -10.23 14.67
C ARG A 153 -1.07 -11.15 14.04
N VAL A 154 -2.35 -10.85 14.20
CA VAL A 154 -3.44 -11.64 13.61
C VAL A 154 -3.85 -11.09 12.25
N LEU A 155 -4.02 -9.78 12.11
CA LEU A 155 -4.48 -9.11 10.90
C LEU A 155 -3.41 -9.07 9.81
N ASP A 156 -2.26 -8.49 10.13
CA ASP A 156 -1.17 -8.20 9.19
C ASP A 156 -0.11 -9.30 9.15
N ARG A 157 0.03 -10.06 10.25
CA ARG A 157 0.93 -11.22 10.37
C ARG A 157 2.35 -10.92 9.89
N PRO A 158 3.08 -9.98 10.52
CA PRO A 158 4.45 -9.67 10.16
C PRO A 158 5.32 -10.93 10.17
N THR A 159 6.15 -11.13 9.12
CA THR A 159 7.02 -12.31 9.00
C THR A 159 8.36 -12.14 9.67
N GLY A 160 8.68 -10.94 10.16
CA GLY A 160 9.89 -10.59 10.88
C GLY A 160 9.61 -9.70 12.08
N HIS A 161 10.66 -9.05 12.59
CA HIS A 161 10.50 -8.06 13.65
C HIS A 161 9.58 -6.92 13.21
N TYR A 162 8.60 -6.59 14.02
CA TYR A 162 7.68 -5.48 13.82
C TYR A 162 7.33 -4.85 15.16
N SER A 163 7.53 -3.56 15.27
CA SER A 163 7.18 -2.75 16.44
C SER A 163 6.35 -1.56 15.97
N ILE A 164 5.13 -1.46 16.46
CA ILE A 164 4.22 -0.35 16.14
C ILE A 164 4.85 0.99 16.53
N ARG A 165 5.53 1.03 17.67
CA ARG A 165 6.22 2.25 18.14
C ARG A 165 7.31 2.69 17.15
N GLU A 166 8.15 1.77 16.67
CA GLU A 166 9.20 2.07 15.69
C GLU A 166 8.60 2.55 14.36
N ILE A 167 7.48 1.96 13.94
CA ILE A 167 6.77 2.34 12.72
C ILE A 167 6.19 3.77 12.85
N ILE A 168 5.52 4.08 13.97
CA ILE A 168 4.98 5.42 14.22
C ILE A 168 6.12 6.46 14.23
N GLU A 169 7.23 6.21 14.92
CA GLU A 169 8.38 7.12 14.92
C GLU A 169 8.98 7.28 13.51
N GLY A 170 9.06 6.21 12.73
CA GLY A 170 9.47 6.27 11.33
C GLY A 170 8.52 7.11 10.47
N MET A 171 7.21 6.99 10.67
CA MET A 171 6.21 7.80 9.97
C MET A 171 6.29 9.28 10.35
N LYS A 172 6.49 9.61 11.63
CA LYS A 172 6.69 10.99 12.13
C LYS A 172 7.90 11.65 11.48
N ALA A 173 8.96 10.87 11.20
CA ALA A 173 10.16 11.38 10.55
C ALA A 173 9.92 11.98 9.16
N PHE A 174 8.85 11.58 8.46
CA PHE A 174 8.43 12.19 7.19
C PHE A 174 7.84 13.60 7.32
N LYS A 175 7.58 14.08 8.55
CA LYS A 175 7.11 15.45 8.84
C LYS A 175 5.88 15.84 7.99
N GLY A 176 4.92 14.94 7.90
CA GLY A 176 3.70 15.12 7.11
C GLY A 176 3.83 14.71 5.63
N ASN A 177 5.02 14.44 5.10
CA ASN A 177 5.17 13.97 3.72
C ASN A 177 4.85 12.48 3.57
N CYS A 178 3.72 12.06 4.11
CA CYS A 178 3.16 10.73 3.95
C CYS A 178 1.63 10.77 3.95
N ILE A 179 1.05 9.70 3.47
CA ILE A 179 -0.38 9.41 3.51
C ILE A 179 -0.54 8.13 4.32
N ILE A 180 -1.36 8.14 5.36
CA ILE A 180 -1.67 6.92 6.09
C ILE A 180 -2.81 6.19 5.39
N GLN A 181 -2.63 4.90 5.16
CA GLN A 181 -3.67 4.04 4.59
C GLN A 181 -4.07 2.97 5.60
N THR A 182 -5.38 2.86 5.86
CA THR A 182 -5.93 1.97 6.89
C THR A 182 -7.10 1.16 6.36
N MET A 183 -7.03 -0.16 6.54
CA MET A 183 -8.11 -1.10 6.28
C MET A 183 -9.00 -1.21 7.51
N PHE A 184 -10.30 -0.95 7.35
CA PHE A 184 -11.32 -1.29 8.34
C PHE A 184 -12.15 -2.45 7.84
N LEU A 185 -12.32 -3.45 8.68
CA LEU A 185 -13.04 -4.69 8.36
C LEU A 185 -13.71 -5.28 9.60
N LYS A 186 -14.55 -6.28 9.37
CA LYS A 186 -15.30 -7.02 10.37
C LYS A 186 -15.21 -8.52 10.11
N GLY A 187 -15.93 -9.28 10.86
CA GLY A 187 -16.00 -10.74 10.72
C GLY A 187 -15.10 -11.47 11.68
N SER A 188 -14.66 -12.65 11.32
CA SER A 188 -13.80 -13.47 12.20
C SER A 188 -12.65 -14.10 11.44
N TYR A 189 -11.58 -14.41 12.17
CA TYR A 189 -10.47 -15.21 11.67
C TYR A 189 -10.07 -16.23 12.72
N LYS A 190 -10.19 -17.53 12.37
CA LYS A 190 -9.90 -18.65 13.30
C LYS A 190 -10.63 -18.53 14.64
N GLY A 191 -11.90 -18.05 14.59
CA GLY A 191 -12.75 -17.87 15.77
C GLY A 191 -12.47 -16.63 16.61
N GLN A 192 -11.53 -15.77 16.20
CA GLN A 192 -11.28 -14.47 16.80
C GLN A 192 -12.07 -13.39 16.05
N ASP A 193 -12.71 -12.49 16.81
CA ASP A 193 -13.37 -11.30 16.25
C ASP A 193 -12.34 -10.34 15.64
N MET A 194 -12.59 -9.94 14.39
CA MET A 194 -11.72 -9.07 13.61
C MET A 194 -12.34 -7.69 13.34
N ASP A 195 -13.36 -7.30 14.10
CA ASP A 195 -13.96 -5.95 13.97
C ASP A 195 -13.03 -4.88 14.56
N ASN A 196 -12.41 -4.09 13.69
CA ASN A 196 -11.56 -2.95 14.06
C ASN A 196 -12.25 -1.58 13.89
N THR A 197 -13.56 -1.56 13.69
CA THR A 197 -14.33 -0.31 13.54
C THR A 197 -14.77 0.28 14.89
N SER A 198 -14.60 -0.46 15.98
CA SER A 198 -15.01 -0.04 17.33
C SER A 198 -14.03 0.99 17.94
N ASP A 199 -14.53 1.74 18.93
CA ASP A 199 -13.73 2.74 19.67
C ASP A 199 -12.45 2.17 20.30
N LYS A 200 -12.46 0.89 20.64
CA LYS A 200 -11.28 0.18 21.18
C LYS A 200 -10.09 0.30 20.23
N PHE A 201 -10.31 0.19 18.92
CA PHE A 201 -9.26 0.26 17.91
C PHE A 201 -9.12 1.65 17.31
N VAL A 202 -10.24 2.32 17.03
CA VAL A 202 -10.27 3.62 16.34
C VAL A 202 -9.64 4.72 17.17
N LEU A 203 -9.93 4.82 18.49
CA LEU A 203 -9.44 5.94 19.30
C LEU A 203 -7.91 5.92 19.46
N PRO A 204 -7.25 4.81 19.86
CA PRO A 204 -5.79 4.78 19.94
C PRO A 204 -5.11 5.00 18.58
N TRP A 205 -5.68 4.46 17.52
CA TRP A 205 -5.19 4.66 16.15
C TRP A 205 -5.29 6.14 15.74
N LEU A 206 -6.40 6.81 16.05
CA LEU A 206 -6.59 8.23 15.75
C LEU A 206 -5.58 9.12 16.50
N GLU A 207 -5.25 8.79 17.75
CA GLU A 207 -4.19 9.50 18.49
C GLU A 207 -2.83 9.32 17.80
N ALA A 208 -2.48 8.10 17.35
CA ALA A 208 -1.26 7.88 16.58
C ALA A 208 -1.26 8.65 15.24
N VAL A 209 -2.39 8.71 14.54
CA VAL A 209 -2.54 9.53 13.32
C VAL A 209 -2.29 11.01 13.60
N LYS A 210 -2.81 11.54 14.72
CA LYS A 210 -2.53 12.93 15.13
C LYS A 210 -1.04 13.16 15.41
N GLU A 211 -0.37 12.20 16.08
CA GLU A 211 1.08 12.28 16.34
C GLU A 211 1.92 12.25 15.07
N ILE A 212 1.56 11.40 14.11
CA ILE A 212 2.22 11.29 12.80
C ILE A 212 1.99 12.57 11.99
N ALA A 213 0.83 13.20 12.13
CA ALA A 213 0.41 14.38 11.38
C ALA A 213 0.58 14.23 9.86
N PRO A 214 0.03 13.16 9.22
CA PRO A 214 0.16 12.94 7.80
C PRO A 214 -0.58 14.04 7.02
N ARG A 215 -0.20 14.26 5.76
CA ARG A 215 -0.93 15.22 4.91
C ARG A 215 -2.32 14.74 4.51
N GLN A 216 -2.60 13.43 4.63
CA GLN A 216 -3.88 12.81 4.30
C GLN A 216 -3.99 11.44 4.97
N VAL A 217 -5.23 11.03 5.24
CA VAL A 217 -5.58 9.66 5.60
C VAL A 217 -6.46 9.06 4.49
N MET A 218 -6.21 7.81 4.13
CA MET A 218 -7.03 7.00 3.23
C MET A 218 -7.61 5.83 4.02
N ILE A 219 -8.91 5.81 4.24
CA ILE A 219 -9.57 4.65 4.84
C ILE A 219 -10.35 3.87 3.80
N TYR A 220 -10.36 2.56 3.95
CA TYR A 220 -11.03 1.67 3.00
C TYR A 220 -11.44 0.37 3.67
N THR A 221 -12.30 -0.40 2.99
CA THR A 221 -12.69 -1.72 3.42
C THR A 221 -12.41 -2.75 2.32
N ILE A 222 -12.62 -4.02 2.61
CA ILE A 222 -12.48 -5.13 1.68
C ILE A 222 -13.31 -4.85 0.42
N ASP A 223 -12.71 -5.07 -0.76
CA ASP A 223 -13.40 -4.91 -2.05
C ASP A 223 -13.39 -6.19 -2.87
N ARG A 224 -12.33 -6.96 -2.76
CA ARG A 224 -12.12 -8.20 -3.50
C ARG A 224 -12.14 -9.41 -2.58
N GLU A 225 -12.16 -10.59 -3.17
CA GLU A 225 -11.98 -11.83 -2.41
C GLU A 225 -10.71 -11.80 -1.58
N THR A 226 -10.83 -12.27 -0.36
CA THR A 226 -9.75 -12.42 0.61
C THR A 226 -9.39 -13.89 0.78
N PRO A 227 -8.17 -14.23 1.26
CA PRO A 227 -7.79 -15.61 1.52
C PRO A 227 -8.68 -16.29 2.56
N ASP A 228 -9.18 -15.50 3.51
CA ASP A 228 -10.16 -15.94 4.51
C ASP A 228 -11.55 -15.42 4.13
N HIS A 229 -12.55 -16.30 4.11
CA HIS A 229 -13.90 -15.97 3.65
C HIS A 229 -14.85 -15.54 4.77
N ASP A 230 -14.43 -15.60 6.03
CA ASP A 230 -15.22 -15.17 7.19
C ASP A 230 -15.06 -13.67 7.49
N LEU A 231 -14.18 -12.99 6.75
CA LEU A 231 -13.99 -11.55 6.81
C LEU A 231 -15.14 -10.82 6.11
N GLN A 232 -15.56 -9.71 6.66
CA GLN A 232 -16.66 -8.88 6.18
C GLN A 232 -16.22 -7.43 6.00
N LYS A 233 -16.88 -6.73 5.09
CA LYS A 233 -16.71 -5.29 4.90
C LYS A 233 -17.15 -4.52 6.14
N ALA A 234 -16.43 -3.46 6.49
CA ALA A 234 -17.00 -2.39 7.30
C ALA A 234 -18.13 -1.71 6.50
N THR A 235 -19.20 -1.31 7.18
CA THR A 235 -20.31 -0.63 6.53
C THR A 235 -19.94 0.79 6.12
N ARG A 236 -20.72 1.37 5.23
CA ARG A 236 -20.55 2.78 4.83
C ARG A 236 -20.67 3.69 6.03
N GLU A 237 -21.65 3.47 6.88
CA GLU A 237 -21.94 4.27 8.07
C GLU A 237 -20.79 4.22 9.06
N GLU A 238 -20.16 3.06 9.27
CA GLU A 238 -18.97 2.90 10.13
C GLU A 238 -17.79 3.69 9.56
N LEU A 239 -17.52 3.56 8.27
CA LEU A 239 -16.43 4.30 7.61
C LEU A 239 -16.68 5.81 7.61
N ASP A 240 -17.91 6.26 7.37
CA ASP A 240 -18.27 7.68 7.41
C ASP A 240 -18.11 8.27 8.83
N CYS A 241 -18.50 7.51 9.87
CA CYS A 241 -18.29 7.90 11.26
C CYS A 241 -16.79 8.05 11.60
N ILE A 242 -15.96 7.11 11.16
CA ILE A 242 -14.50 7.18 11.35
C ILE A 242 -13.92 8.37 10.57
N ALA A 243 -14.37 8.57 9.33
CA ALA A 243 -13.92 9.69 8.50
C ALA A 243 -14.25 11.05 9.15
N GLU A 244 -15.41 11.19 9.77
CA GLU A 244 -15.79 12.43 10.47
C GLU A 244 -14.84 12.73 11.62
N ARG A 245 -14.52 11.73 12.45
CA ARG A 245 -13.53 11.88 13.54
C ARG A 245 -12.14 12.29 13.02
N ILE A 246 -11.74 11.81 11.83
CA ILE A 246 -10.49 12.24 11.20
C ILE A 246 -10.60 13.71 10.77
N ARG A 247 -11.72 14.13 10.15
CA ARG A 247 -11.95 15.52 9.73
C ARG A 247 -11.90 16.49 10.88
N GLU A 248 -12.43 16.11 12.06
CA GLU A 248 -12.36 16.91 13.29
C GLU A 248 -10.92 17.22 13.72
N THR A 249 -9.93 16.40 13.33
CA THR A 249 -8.50 16.67 13.57
C THR A 249 -7.90 17.69 12.59
N GLY A 250 -8.62 18.09 11.55
CA GLY A 250 -8.12 18.94 10.47
C GLY A 250 -7.32 18.20 9.40
N ILE A 251 -7.18 16.87 9.50
CA ILE A 251 -6.46 16.06 8.50
C ILE A 251 -7.41 15.66 7.37
N PRO A 252 -7.05 15.90 6.10
CA PRO A 252 -7.84 15.45 4.95
C PRO A 252 -8.02 13.93 4.95
N VAL A 253 -9.23 13.47 4.65
CA VAL A 253 -9.53 12.02 4.57
C VAL A 253 -10.26 11.68 3.27
N SER A 254 -9.87 10.56 2.66
CA SER A 254 -10.63 9.92 1.58
C SER A 254 -11.13 8.54 2.03
N VAL A 255 -12.33 8.19 1.59
CA VAL A 255 -13.01 6.93 1.92
C VAL A 255 -13.23 6.13 0.65
N SER A 256 -12.98 4.82 0.70
CA SER A 256 -13.30 3.87 -0.37
C SER A 256 -14.10 2.69 0.21
N TYR A 257 -15.33 2.53 -0.28
CA TYR A 257 -16.29 1.53 0.19
C TYR A 257 -16.23 0.22 -0.59
#